data_f19518af1e5ee01a2a06e6270686f84d
#
_entry.id   f19518af1e5ee01a2a06e6270686f84d
#
_cell.length_a   1.000
_cell.length_b   1.000
_cell.length_c   1.000
_cell.angle_alpha   90.00
_cell.angle_beta   90.00
_cell.angle_gamma   90.00
#
_symmetry.space_group_name_H-M   'P 1'
#
loop_
_entity.id
_entity.type
_entity.pdbx_description
1 polymer ?
#
loop_
_entity_poly.entity_id
_entity_poly.type
_entity_poly.pdbx_seq_one_letter_code
_entity_poly.pdbx_strand_id
1 'polypeptide(L)'
;RNGKLTPESTIAQGTAPHTVGFVEGPGSTTFVDNESGWMTLIPTIYNADTLGIRPDLIGRPISNWSELLNPEFQGKASILDISSIGIMDMAMVCESMGEITYADKGNMTRDEIDRTIAIFTEAKQNGQFRAFWKTFDESVNLMASGEVVIQSMWSPAITAVKSRGIPCVYQPLEEGYRSWGGGIGLSNNLSGMELDAAYEYINWYLAGWVGGFLMRQGYYSAVPETSKNFMSENEWGYWFEGKEATDVITSPFGDELAQAGEVRDGGSFEERMGAVACWNAVMDENQYMVRKWNEFIAA
;
A
#
# COMPACT_ATOMS: atom_id res chain seq x y z
N ARG A 1 1.58 -16.67 -23.40
CA ARG A 1 2.26 -16.09 -24.56
C ARG A 1 1.25 -15.37 -25.45
N ASN A 2 1.66 -14.44 -26.27
CA ASN A 2 0.79 -13.56 -27.08
C ASN A 2 -0.15 -12.64 -26.27
N GLY A 3 0.18 -12.33 -25.01
CA GLY A 3 -0.59 -11.42 -24.17
C GLY A 3 -1.95 -11.96 -23.71
N LYS A 4 -2.24 -13.24 -23.91
CA LYS A 4 -3.49 -13.87 -23.48
C LYS A 4 -3.29 -14.71 -22.22
N LEU A 5 -4.26 -14.65 -21.32
CA LEU A 5 -4.39 -15.63 -20.28
C LEU A 5 -4.78 -16.98 -20.89
N THR A 6 -4.22 -18.06 -20.35
CA THR A 6 -4.64 -19.43 -20.66
C THR A 6 -5.35 -20.02 -19.46
N PRO A 7 -6.21 -21.04 -19.62
CA PRO A 7 -6.90 -21.69 -18.49
C PRO A 7 -5.94 -22.26 -17.43
N GLU A 8 -4.72 -22.61 -17.86
CA GLU A 8 -3.67 -23.17 -17.00
C GLU A 8 -2.88 -22.10 -16.25
N SER A 9 -3.10 -20.81 -16.56
CA SER A 9 -2.41 -19.71 -15.91
C SER A 9 -2.78 -19.67 -14.43
N THR A 10 -1.77 -19.59 -13.55
CA THR A 10 -1.98 -19.39 -12.12
C THR A 10 -2.69 -18.06 -11.82
N ILE A 11 -2.50 -17.06 -12.68
CA ILE A 11 -3.20 -15.77 -12.60
C ILE A 11 -4.70 -15.95 -12.81
N ALA A 12 -5.11 -16.73 -13.83
CA ALA A 12 -6.52 -16.99 -14.08
C ALA A 12 -7.20 -17.74 -12.93
N GLN A 13 -6.44 -18.49 -12.14
CA GLN A 13 -6.95 -19.32 -11.05
C GLN A 13 -7.00 -18.63 -9.69
N GLY A 14 -6.18 -17.62 -9.46
CA GLY A 14 -6.02 -17.11 -8.10
C GLY A 14 -5.69 -15.63 -7.98
N THR A 15 -5.79 -14.85 -9.05
CA THR A 15 -5.51 -13.42 -9.00
C THR A 15 -6.64 -12.68 -8.27
N ALA A 16 -6.26 -11.86 -7.30
CA ALA A 16 -7.22 -10.98 -6.63
C ALA A 16 -7.89 -10.04 -7.67
N PRO A 17 -9.22 -9.97 -7.75
CA PRO A 17 -9.94 -9.25 -8.80
C PRO A 17 -9.54 -7.77 -8.92
N HIS A 18 -9.21 -7.13 -7.79
CA HIS A 18 -8.87 -5.71 -7.73
C HIS A 18 -7.54 -5.33 -8.41
N THR A 19 -6.69 -6.32 -8.69
CA THR A 19 -5.36 -6.08 -9.27
C THR A 19 -5.28 -6.49 -10.74
N VAL A 20 -6.39 -6.98 -11.30
CA VAL A 20 -6.45 -7.44 -12.70
C VAL A 20 -6.95 -6.29 -13.58
N GLY A 21 -6.09 -5.82 -14.49
CA GLY A 21 -6.44 -4.82 -15.50
C GLY A 21 -6.62 -5.47 -16.86
N PHE A 22 -7.82 -5.92 -17.21
CA PHE A 22 -8.13 -6.43 -18.54
C PHE A 22 -8.37 -5.27 -19.51
N VAL A 23 -7.95 -5.47 -20.77
CA VAL A 23 -8.16 -4.52 -21.86
C VAL A 23 -8.87 -5.19 -23.03
N GLU A 24 -9.46 -4.39 -23.94
CA GLU A 24 -10.26 -4.88 -25.07
C GLU A 24 -9.48 -5.81 -26.02
N GLY A 25 -8.17 -5.57 -26.17
CA GLY A 25 -7.33 -6.32 -27.09
C GLY A 25 -5.86 -5.95 -27.02
N PRO A 26 -5.03 -6.53 -27.89
CA PRO A 26 -3.60 -6.26 -27.88
C PRO A 26 -3.29 -4.79 -28.16
N GLY A 27 -2.51 -4.18 -27.27
CA GLY A 27 -2.13 -2.75 -27.37
C GLY A 27 -3.22 -1.75 -27.04
N SER A 28 -4.42 -2.20 -26.65
CA SER A 28 -5.49 -1.31 -26.17
C SER A 28 -5.13 -0.68 -24.82
N THR A 29 -5.54 0.57 -24.62
CA THR A 29 -5.52 1.27 -23.33
C THR A 29 -6.91 1.36 -22.71
N THR A 30 -7.94 0.81 -23.36
CA THR A 30 -9.31 0.76 -22.86
C THR A 30 -9.47 -0.44 -21.95
N PHE A 31 -9.69 -0.18 -20.65
CA PHE A 31 -9.98 -1.22 -19.66
C PHE A 31 -11.42 -1.76 -19.83
N VAL A 32 -11.60 -3.02 -19.51
CA VAL A 32 -12.91 -3.70 -19.55
C VAL A 32 -13.16 -4.40 -18.22
N ASP A 33 -14.43 -4.45 -17.83
CA ASP A 33 -14.86 -5.01 -16.53
C ASP A 33 -14.86 -6.56 -16.51
N ASN A 34 -14.74 -7.17 -17.68
CA ASN A 34 -14.77 -8.62 -17.82
C ASN A 34 -13.43 -9.15 -18.33
N GLU A 35 -13.14 -10.40 -18.00
CA GLU A 35 -11.97 -11.10 -18.52
C GLU A 35 -12.01 -11.17 -20.06
N SER A 36 -11.11 -10.44 -20.71
CA SER A 36 -10.98 -10.41 -22.17
C SER A 36 -9.87 -11.32 -22.69
N GLY A 37 -9.05 -11.89 -21.80
CA GLY A 37 -7.86 -12.64 -22.14
C GLY A 37 -6.65 -11.74 -22.48
N TRP A 38 -6.75 -10.42 -22.34
CA TRP A 38 -5.68 -9.44 -22.57
C TRP A 38 -5.45 -8.60 -21.35
N MET A 39 -4.20 -8.45 -20.92
CA MET A 39 -3.80 -7.65 -19.74
C MET A 39 -2.68 -6.69 -20.10
N THR A 40 -2.70 -5.50 -19.48
CA THR A 40 -1.60 -4.51 -19.62
C THR A 40 -0.40 -4.89 -18.77
N LEU A 41 -0.63 -5.53 -17.64
CA LEU A 41 0.40 -6.01 -16.73
C LEU A 41 -0.08 -7.30 -16.05
N ILE A 42 0.86 -8.05 -15.54
CA ILE A 42 0.61 -9.23 -14.74
C ILE A 42 0.68 -8.81 -13.27
N PRO A 43 -0.43 -8.84 -12.52
CA PRO A 43 -0.43 -8.43 -11.12
C PRO A 43 0.45 -9.35 -10.29
N THR A 44 1.18 -8.77 -9.34
CA THR A 44 2.14 -9.50 -8.49
C THR A 44 1.90 -9.26 -7.01
N ILE A 45 1.64 -8.01 -6.62
CA ILE A 45 1.60 -7.55 -5.24
C ILE A 45 0.61 -6.41 -5.08
N TYR A 46 -0.02 -6.32 -3.92
CA TYR A 46 -0.85 -5.17 -3.53
C TYR A 46 -0.93 -5.04 -2.01
N ASN A 47 -1.44 -3.91 -1.54
CA ASN A 47 -1.68 -3.70 -0.12
C ASN A 47 -2.76 -2.64 0.12
N ALA A 48 -3.23 -2.59 1.36
CA ALA A 48 -4.06 -1.55 1.92
C ALA A 48 -3.21 -0.76 2.93
N ASP A 49 -2.84 0.47 2.59
CA ASP A 49 -1.96 1.32 3.37
C ASP A 49 -2.73 2.30 4.27
N THR A 50 -2.12 2.67 5.39
CA THR A 50 -2.69 3.51 6.42
C THR A 50 -1.59 4.26 7.19
N LEU A 51 -1.96 4.86 8.33
CA LEU A 51 -0.99 5.49 9.23
C LEU A 51 -0.26 4.46 10.09
N GLY A 52 1.05 4.63 10.20
CA GLY A 52 1.85 4.00 11.24
C GLY A 52 1.90 4.90 12.47
N ILE A 53 1.79 4.33 13.65
CA ILE A 53 1.83 5.04 14.93
C ILE A 53 2.79 4.40 15.93
N ARG A 54 3.29 5.22 16.85
CA ARG A 54 4.04 4.83 18.05
C ARG A 54 3.10 4.85 19.27
N PRO A 55 2.43 3.73 19.58
CA PRO A 55 1.44 3.70 20.65
C PRO A 55 2.03 4.00 22.03
N ASP A 56 3.30 3.67 22.24
CA ASP A 56 4.07 3.96 23.46
C ASP A 56 4.36 5.46 23.68
N LEU A 57 4.34 6.27 22.60
CA LEU A 57 4.59 7.72 22.66
C LEU A 57 3.31 8.56 22.55
N ILE A 58 2.21 8.00 22.03
CA ILE A 58 0.94 8.71 21.85
C ILE A 58 0.06 8.58 23.10
N GLY A 59 -0.02 7.40 23.70
CA GLY A 59 -0.74 7.17 24.97
C GLY A 59 -2.28 7.21 24.89
N ARG A 60 -2.87 7.31 23.68
CA ARG A 60 -4.32 7.26 23.43
C ARG A 60 -4.63 6.55 22.12
N PRO A 61 -5.88 6.10 21.91
CA PRO A 61 -6.30 5.55 20.62
C PRO A 61 -6.21 6.58 19.48
N ILE A 62 -5.88 6.12 18.29
CA ILE A 62 -5.93 6.85 17.02
C ILE A 62 -6.96 6.13 16.16
N SER A 63 -7.97 6.82 15.66
CA SER A 63 -9.08 6.22 14.93
C SER A 63 -9.35 6.82 13.56
N ASN A 64 -8.76 7.98 13.24
CA ASN A 64 -9.08 8.74 12.03
C ASN A 64 -7.82 9.22 11.30
N TRP A 65 -7.90 9.35 9.97
CA TRP A 65 -6.83 9.93 9.16
C TRP A 65 -6.53 11.39 9.53
N SER A 66 -7.53 12.15 9.98
CA SER A 66 -7.37 13.54 10.41
C SER A 66 -6.35 13.72 11.54
N GLU A 67 -6.04 12.68 12.29
CA GLU A 67 -5.03 12.71 13.36
C GLU A 67 -3.62 13.06 12.86
N LEU A 68 -3.33 12.87 11.57
CA LEU A 68 -2.06 13.29 10.97
C LEU A 68 -1.86 14.81 11.05
N LEU A 69 -2.94 15.59 11.04
CA LEU A 69 -2.92 17.06 11.21
C LEU A 69 -3.36 17.52 12.60
N ASN A 70 -3.55 16.61 13.55
CA ASN A 70 -3.89 17.00 14.92
C ASN A 70 -2.73 17.82 15.54
N PRO A 71 -3.00 19.03 16.08
CA PRO A 71 -1.98 19.87 16.73
C PRO A 71 -1.18 19.22 17.86
N GLU A 72 -1.74 18.16 18.49
CA GLU A 72 -1.03 17.34 19.49
C GLU A 72 0.28 16.75 18.93
N PHE A 73 0.31 16.47 17.62
CA PHE A 73 1.47 15.89 16.93
C PHE A 73 2.29 16.92 16.16
N GLN A 74 2.14 18.22 16.46
CA GLN A 74 2.94 19.27 15.83
C GLN A 74 4.44 19.00 15.96
N GLY A 75 5.14 19.00 14.82
CA GLY A 75 6.57 18.68 14.74
C GLY A 75 6.90 17.19 14.91
N LYS A 76 5.89 16.31 14.95
CA LYS A 76 6.05 14.87 15.14
C LYS A 76 5.30 14.01 14.09
N ALA A 77 4.70 14.65 13.09
CA ALA A 77 4.05 13.99 11.97
C ALA A 77 4.95 13.92 10.74
N SER A 78 4.71 12.98 9.86
CA SER A 78 5.40 12.86 8.56
C SER A 78 4.49 12.27 7.51
N ILE A 79 4.78 12.56 6.24
CA ILE A 79 4.07 12.02 5.08
C ILE A 79 5.08 11.66 3.99
N LEU A 80 4.72 10.68 3.16
CA LEU A 80 5.50 10.24 2.01
C LEU A 80 5.60 11.35 0.95
N ASP A 81 6.82 11.73 0.56
CA ASP A 81 7.10 12.66 -0.55
C ASP A 81 7.21 11.90 -1.88
N ILE A 82 6.11 11.30 -2.28
CA ILE A 82 5.86 10.80 -3.64
C ILE A 82 4.49 11.33 -4.05
N SER A 83 4.46 12.25 -5.02
CA SER A 83 3.26 13.02 -5.38
C SER A 83 2.03 12.13 -5.67
N SER A 84 2.20 11.07 -6.45
CA SER A 84 1.13 10.15 -6.84
C SER A 84 0.58 9.26 -5.71
N ILE A 85 1.22 9.28 -4.55
CA ILE A 85 0.79 8.55 -3.35
C ILE A 85 0.37 9.55 -2.27
N GLY A 86 1.27 10.47 -1.94
CA GLY A 86 1.07 11.43 -0.85
C GLY A 86 -0.17 12.31 -1.03
N ILE A 87 -0.52 12.67 -2.28
CA ILE A 87 -1.74 13.46 -2.53
C ILE A 87 -3.02 12.70 -2.15
N MET A 88 -3.04 11.38 -2.29
CA MET A 88 -4.19 10.57 -1.89
C MET A 88 -4.23 10.36 -0.37
N ASP A 89 -3.07 10.23 0.29
CA ASP A 89 -3.01 10.24 1.75
C ASP A 89 -3.51 11.59 2.30
N MET A 90 -3.14 12.73 1.66
CA MET A 90 -3.69 14.05 1.99
C MET A 90 -5.19 14.11 1.81
N ALA A 91 -5.72 13.51 0.74
CA ALA A 91 -7.17 13.48 0.50
C ALA A 91 -7.92 12.67 1.56
N MET A 92 -7.36 11.54 2.01
CA MET A 92 -7.92 10.79 3.14
C MET A 92 -8.01 11.65 4.40
N VAL A 93 -6.97 12.45 4.68
CA VAL A 93 -6.95 13.37 5.84
C VAL A 93 -7.97 14.49 5.67
N CYS A 94 -8.03 15.17 4.52
CA CYS A 94 -8.95 16.28 4.30
C CYS A 94 -10.43 15.86 4.33
N GLU A 95 -10.74 14.66 3.83
CA GLU A 95 -12.08 14.10 3.93
C GLU A 95 -12.43 13.72 5.37
N SER A 96 -11.51 13.12 6.09
CA SER A 96 -11.65 12.79 7.53
C SER A 96 -11.88 14.04 8.39
N MET A 97 -11.29 15.17 8.03
CA MET A 97 -11.53 16.47 8.69
C MET A 97 -12.89 17.09 8.32
N GLY A 98 -13.56 16.58 7.29
CA GLY A 98 -14.79 17.17 6.74
C GLY A 98 -14.56 18.44 5.91
N GLU A 99 -13.32 18.74 5.55
CA GLU A 99 -12.94 19.95 4.79
C GLU A 99 -13.25 19.82 3.31
N ILE A 100 -13.09 18.62 2.74
CA ILE A 100 -13.32 18.32 1.33
C ILE A 100 -14.06 17.00 1.20
N THR A 101 -15.08 16.97 0.35
CA THR A 101 -15.69 15.72 -0.12
C THR A 101 -15.23 15.48 -1.55
N TYR A 102 -14.64 14.34 -1.80
CA TYR A 102 -14.11 13.98 -3.11
C TYR A 102 -15.10 13.08 -3.85
N ALA A 103 -15.26 13.34 -5.16
CA ALA A 103 -15.99 12.41 -6.02
C ALA A 103 -15.20 11.10 -6.20
N ASP A 104 -13.89 11.24 -6.42
CA ASP A 104 -12.90 10.13 -6.49
C ASP A 104 -11.53 10.65 -6.05
N LYS A 105 -11.05 10.16 -4.90
CA LYS A 105 -9.71 10.52 -4.38
C LYS A 105 -8.57 10.07 -5.30
N GLY A 106 -8.80 9.05 -6.11
CA GLY A 106 -7.85 8.56 -7.12
C GLY A 106 -7.83 9.38 -8.41
N ASN A 107 -8.87 10.19 -8.67
CA ASN A 107 -8.98 11.03 -9.87
C ASN A 107 -9.53 12.42 -9.55
N MET A 108 -8.76 13.20 -8.79
CA MET A 108 -9.16 14.52 -8.31
C MET A 108 -9.22 15.55 -9.45
N THR A 109 -10.19 16.46 -9.33
CA THR A 109 -10.27 17.71 -10.12
C THR A 109 -9.16 18.69 -9.69
N ARG A 110 -8.87 19.70 -10.51
CA ARG A 110 -7.92 20.76 -10.16
C ARG A 110 -8.31 21.53 -8.90
N ASP A 111 -9.60 21.79 -8.70
CA ASP A 111 -10.09 22.47 -7.49
C ASP A 111 -9.83 21.61 -6.24
N GLU A 112 -10.12 20.32 -6.29
CA GLU A 112 -9.84 19.40 -5.19
C GLU A 112 -8.33 19.31 -4.90
N ILE A 113 -7.49 19.26 -5.94
CA ILE A 113 -6.02 19.28 -5.80
C ILE A 113 -5.57 20.57 -5.11
N ASP A 114 -6.01 21.74 -5.60
CA ASP A 114 -5.61 23.05 -5.06
C ASP A 114 -6.00 23.21 -3.59
N ARG A 115 -7.23 22.81 -3.22
CA ARG A 115 -7.72 22.88 -1.84
C ARG A 115 -6.96 21.93 -0.93
N THR A 116 -6.71 20.70 -1.38
CA THR A 116 -5.93 19.70 -0.63
C THR A 116 -4.51 20.22 -0.35
N ILE A 117 -3.84 20.71 -1.38
CA ILE A 117 -2.48 21.26 -1.28
C ILE A 117 -2.45 22.50 -0.39
N ALA A 118 -3.46 23.38 -0.44
CA ALA A 118 -3.52 24.57 0.41
C ALA A 118 -3.58 24.21 1.91
N ILE A 119 -4.42 23.26 2.31
CA ILE A 119 -4.54 22.77 3.70
C ILE A 119 -3.20 22.25 4.20
N PHE A 120 -2.53 21.40 3.41
CA PHE A 120 -1.25 20.83 3.81
C PHE A 120 -0.09 21.81 3.77
N THR A 121 -0.13 22.81 2.87
CA THR A 121 0.84 23.90 2.85
C THR A 121 0.73 24.75 4.13
N GLU A 122 -0.49 25.07 4.55
CA GLU A 122 -0.72 25.77 5.82
C GLU A 122 -0.22 24.96 7.02
N ALA A 123 -0.56 23.67 7.08
CA ALA A 123 -0.10 22.78 8.14
C ALA A 123 1.45 22.70 8.18
N LYS A 124 2.10 22.62 7.02
CA LYS A 124 3.56 22.63 6.91
C LYS A 124 4.16 23.93 7.43
N GLN A 125 3.62 25.07 7.02
CA GLN A 125 4.07 26.39 7.47
C GLN A 125 3.88 26.60 8.98
N ASN A 126 2.86 25.97 9.55
CA ASN A 126 2.61 25.94 10.99
C ASN A 126 3.49 24.93 11.74
N GLY A 127 4.39 24.21 11.06
CA GLY A 127 5.33 23.28 11.67
C GLY A 127 4.76 21.94 12.10
N GLN A 128 3.66 21.49 11.46
CA GLN A 128 3.03 20.21 11.74
C GLN A 128 3.97 19.03 11.46
N PHE A 129 4.73 19.11 10.37
CA PHE A 129 5.56 18.01 9.91
C PHE A 129 7.00 18.10 10.42
N ARG A 130 7.52 16.99 10.94
CA ARG A 130 8.95 16.85 11.26
C ARG A 130 9.79 16.65 10.01
N ALA A 131 9.29 15.90 9.05
CA ALA A 131 9.96 15.56 7.80
C ALA A 131 8.97 15.09 6.73
N PHE A 132 9.47 15.03 5.49
CA PHE A 132 8.84 14.36 4.36
C PHE A 132 9.79 13.27 3.90
N TRP A 133 9.38 12.00 3.99
CA TRP A 133 10.25 10.87 3.68
C TRP A 133 10.07 10.41 2.23
N LYS A 134 11.14 9.94 1.61
CA LYS A 134 11.16 9.42 0.23
C LYS A 134 11.56 7.97 0.13
N THR A 135 12.37 7.51 1.06
CA THR A 135 12.92 6.16 1.04
C THR A 135 12.35 5.32 2.17
N PHE A 136 12.38 4.01 1.97
CA PHE A 136 11.97 3.04 2.98
C PHE A 136 12.71 3.26 4.31
N ASP A 137 14.04 3.43 4.23
CA ASP A 137 14.88 3.60 5.43
C ASP A 137 14.60 4.89 6.18
N GLU A 138 14.29 5.99 5.48
CA GLU A 138 13.86 7.25 6.12
C GLU A 138 12.59 7.05 6.94
N SER A 139 11.58 6.40 6.35
CA SER A 139 10.32 6.08 7.03
C SER A 139 10.55 5.26 8.29
N VAL A 140 11.34 4.18 8.18
CA VAL A 140 11.67 3.31 9.32
C VAL A 140 12.43 4.07 10.41
N ASN A 141 13.44 4.87 10.03
CA ASN A 141 14.30 5.55 11.00
C ASN A 141 13.55 6.68 11.74
N LEU A 142 12.68 7.44 11.07
CA LEU A 142 11.85 8.47 11.70
C LEU A 142 10.95 7.89 12.79
N MET A 143 10.30 6.75 12.51
CA MET A 143 9.46 6.06 13.50
C MET A 143 10.29 5.40 14.60
N ALA A 144 11.38 4.74 14.26
CA ALA A 144 12.21 4.03 15.22
C ALA A 144 12.89 4.99 16.21
N SER A 145 13.35 6.16 15.77
CA SER A 145 13.94 7.18 16.66
C SER A 145 12.91 7.87 17.57
N GLY A 146 11.62 7.81 17.23
CA GLY A 146 10.57 8.57 17.93
C GLY A 146 10.53 10.05 17.59
N GLU A 147 11.30 10.50 16.59
CA GLU A 147 11.19 11.87 16.05
C GLU A 147 9.83 12.08 15.39
N VAL A 148 9.26 11.02 14.82
CA VAL A 148 7.91 10.97 14.30
C VAL A 148 7.12 9.91 15.08
N VAL A 149 5.91 10.24 15.45
CA VAL A 149 5.03 9.33 16.22
C VAL A 149 3.82 8.89 15.40
N ILE A 150 3.52 9.62 14.31
CA ILE A 150 2.42 9.34 13.37
C ILE A 150 2.85 9.70 11.96
N GLN A 151 2.69 8.78 11.00
CA GLN A 151 3.00 9.06 9.59
C GLN A 151 2.23 8.13 8.65
N SER A 152 1.98 8.58 7.39
CA SER A 152 1.62 7.65 6.33
C SER A 152 2.78 6.69 6.10
N MET A 153 2.52 5.39 6.01
CA MET A 153 3.59 4.41 6.10
C MET A 153 3.25 3.15 5.28
N TRP A 154 4.28 2.42 4.88
CA TRP A 154 4.11 1.11 4.25
C TRP A 154 4.19 -0.02 5.28
N SER A 155 3.38 -1.06 5.10
CA SER A 155 3.34 -2.21 6.00
C SER A 155 4.72 -2.82 6.30
N PRO A 156 5.63 -3.04 5.32
CA PRO A 156 6.95 -3.57 5.64
C PRO A 156 7.82 -2.63 6.48
N ALA A 157 7.56 -1.32 6.45
CA ALA A 157 8.27 -0.40 7.32
C ALA A 157 7.82 -0.55 8.78
N ILE A 158 6.52 -0.84 9.03
CA ILE A 158 6.03 -1.22 10.36
C ILE A 158 6.75 -2.50 10.84
N THR A 159 6.79 -3.52 9.97
CA THR A 159 7.51 -4.77 10.23
C THR A 159 8.97 -4.52 10.62
N ALA A 160 9.66 -3.64 9.86
CA ALA A 160 11.05 -3.30 10.14
C ALA A 160 11.25 -2.49 11.44
N VAL A 161 10.27 -1.72 11.88
CA VAL A 161 10.31 -1.05 13.21
C VAL A 161 10.07 -2.08 14.31
N LYS A 162 9.06 -2.94 14.16
CA LYS A 162 8.74 -4.02 15.13
C LYS A 162 9.93 -4.98 15.30
N SER A 163 10.64 -5.36 14.22
CA SER A 163 11.82 -6.26 14.30
C SER A 163 12.99 -5.68 15.11
N ARG A 164 12.99 -4.36 15.36
CA ARG A 164 13.95 -3.71 16.26
C ARG A 164 13.50 -3.70 17.73
N GLY A 165 12.39 -4.40 18.06
CA GLY A 165 11.78 -4.41 19.39
C GLY A 165 11.10 -3.09 19.77
N ILE A 166 10.74 -2.27 18.77
CA ILE A 166 10.11 -0.95 18.96
C ILE A 166 8.60 -1.08 18.71
N PRO A 167 7.75 -0.65 19.66
CA PRO A 167 6.30 -0.65 19.46
C PRO A 167 5.90 0.20 18.24
N CYS A 168 5.20 -0.40 17.31
CA CYS A 168 4.67 0.28 16.14
C CYS A 168 3.40 -0.44 15.67
N VAL A 169 2.36 0.30 15.34
CA VAL A 169 1.07 -0.25 14.90
C VAL A 169 0.73 0.30 13.52
N TYR A 170 0.31 -0.58 12.63
CA TYR A 170 -0.29 -0.21 11.34
C TYR A 170 -1.77 0.02 11.56
N GLN A 171 -2.13 1.26 11.86
CA GLN A 171 -3.38 1.61 12.53
C GLN A 171 -4.59 1.42 11.60
N PRO A 172 -5.57 0.56 11.96
CA PRO A 172 -6.86 0.57 11.30
C PRO A 172 -7.60 1.86 11.65
N LEU A 173 -8.14 2.55 10.64
CA LEU A 173 -8.81 3.84 10.78
C LEU A 173 -10.26 3.74 10.28
N GLU A 174 -11.15 4.56 10.81
CA GLU A 174 -12.59 4.51 10.53
C GLU A 174 -12.90 4.77 9.06
N GLU A 175 -12.14 5.64 8.40
CA GLU A 175 -12.31 5.93 6.96
C GLU A 175 -11.75 4.83 6.05
N GLY A 176 -11.03 3.87 6.62
CA GLY A 176 -10.42 2.76 5.89
C GLY A 176 -9.04 3.07 5.32
N TYR A 177 -8.71 2.43 4.22
CA TYR A 177 -7.36 2.35 3.67
C TYR A 177 -7.24 3.00 2.30
N ARG A 178 -6.01 3.47 2.00
CA ARG A 178 -5.58 3.72 0.63
C ARG A 178 -4.91 2.46 0.09
N SER A 179 -5.40 1.90 -1.00
CA SER A 179 -4.87 0.69 -1.60
C SER A 179 -4.08 0.98 -2.88
N TRP A 180 -3.19 0.08 -3.21
CA TRP A 180 -2.40 0.10 -4.44
C TRP A 180 -2.12 -1.32 -4.91
N GLY A 181 -1.87 -1.47 -6.20
CA GLY A 181 -1.43 -2.71 -6.81
C GLY A 181 -0.20 -2.50 -7.69
N GLY A 182 0.66 -3.49 -7.72
CA GLY A 182 1.84 -3.53 -8.58
C GLY A 182 1.85 -4.77 -9.46
N GLY A 183 2.55 -4.68 -10.57
CA GLY A 183 2.67 -5.80 -11.50
C GLY A 183 3.88 -5.71 -12.41
N ILE A 184 4.06 -6.74 -13.21
CA ILE A 184 5.14 -6.85 -14.18
C ILE A 184 4.55 -6.68 -15.58
N GLY A 185 5.00 -5.65 -16.31
CA GLY A 185 4.75 -5.48 -17.73
C GLY A 185 5.89 -6.03 -18.56
N LEU A 186 5.57 -6.63 -19.69
CA LEU A 186 6.57 -7.08 -20.67
C LEU A 186 6.80 -5.98 -21.71
N SER A 187 8.07 -5.66 -21.98
CA SER A 187 8.40 -4.79 -23.12
C SER A 187 7.99 -5.44 -24.41
N ASN A 188 7.37 -4.68 -25.30
CA ASN A 188 7.00 -5.13 -26.65
C ASN A 188 8.20 -5.42 -27.56
N ASN A 189 9.42 -5.04 -27.15
CA ASN A 189 10.67 -5.30 -27.87
C ASN A 189 11.25 -6.68 -27.57
N LEU A 190 10.72 -7.39 -26.56
CA LEU A 190 11.20 -8.72 -26.20
C LEU A 190 10.83 -9.75 -27.28
N SER A 191 11.79 -10.59 -27.63
CA SER A 191 11.59 -11.68 -28.60
C SER A 191 12.49 -12.88 -28.29
N GLY A 192 12.13 -14.04 -28.85
CA GLY A 192 12.95 -15.26 -28.75
C GLY A 192 13.29 -15.60 -27.29
N MET A 193 14.56 -15.88 -27.02
CA MET A 193 15.06 -16.33 -25.72
C MET A 193 14.82 -15.31 -24.59
N GLU A 194 14.89 -14.01 -24.88
CA GLU A 194 14.63 -12.96 -23.89
C GLU A 194 13.17 -12.96 -23.45
N LEU A 195 12.25 -13.13 -24.37
CA LEU A 195 10.83 -13.25 -24.07
C LEU A 195 10.53 -14.53 -23.27
N ASP A 196 11.14 -15.66 -23.65
CA ASP A 196 10.98 -16.92 -22.92
C ASP A 196 11.52 -16.81 -21.49
N ALA A 197 12.68 -16.20 -21.28
CA ALA A 197 13.24 -15.95 -19.98
C ALA A 197 12.36 -15.02 -19.12
N ALA A 198 11.76 -13.99 -19.71
CA ALA A 198 10.83 -13.11 -19.03
C ALA A 198 9.58 -13.85 -18.53
N TYR A 199 9.02 -14.75 -19.35
CA TYR A 199 7.90 -15.59 -18.91
C TYR A 199 8.29 -16.56 -17.81
N GLU A 200 9.47 -17.19 -17.88
CA GLU A 200 9.97 -18.07 -16.82
C GLU A 200 10.14 -17.31 -15.50
N TYR A 201 10.67 -16.07 -15.55
CA TYR A 201 10.79 -15.23 -14.36
C TYR A 201 9.42 -14.90 -13.75
N ILE A 202 8.44 -14.53 -14.57
CA ILE A 202 7.08 -14.23 -14.10
C ILE A 202 6.43 -15.47 -13.51
N ASN A 203 6.55 -16.62 -14.15
CA ASN A 203 6.03 -17.89 -13.65
C ASN A 203 6.66 -18.24 -12.31
N TRP A 204 7.98 -18.11 -12.17
CA TRP A 204 8.67 -18.31 -10.90
C TRP A 204 8.17 -17.34 -9.82
N TYR A 205 8.00 -16.05 -10.18
CA TYR A 205 7.51 -15.04 -9.23
C TYR A 205 6.12 -15.40 -8.69
N LEU A 206 5.23 -15.89 -9.54
CA LEU A 206 3.84 -16.22 -9.18
C LEU A 206 3.67 -17.66 -8.65
N ALA A 207 4.72 -18.47 -8.66
CA ALA A 207 4.66 -19.87 -8.20
C ALA A 207 4.45 -20.03 -6.68
N GLY A 208 4.49 -18.91 -5.92
CA GLY A 208 4.06 -18.85 -4.53
C GLY A 208 5.17 -18.53 -3.53
N TRP A 209 6.43 -18.95 -3.76
CA TRP A 209 7.51 -18.68 -2.81
C TRP A 209 7.71 -17.18 -2.57
N VAL A 210 7.77 -16.39 -3.65
CA VAL A 210 7.89 -14.92 -3.56
C VAL A 210 6.67 -14.33 -2.86
N GLY A 211 5.47 -14.81 -3.19
CA GLY A 211 4.25 -14.37 -2.53
C GLY A 211 4.26 -14.61 -1.02
N GLY A 212 4.66 -15.80 -0.58
CA GLY A 212 4.81 -16.12 0.86
C GLY A 212 5.88 -15.24 1.53
N PHE A 213 7.00 -14.97 0.85
CA PHE A 213 8.04 -14.07 1.35
C PHE A 213 7.52 -12.65 1.54
N LEU A 214 6.73 -12.13 0.57
CA LEU A 214 6.14 -10.79 0.63
C LEU A 214 5.05 -10.70 1.71
N MET A 215 4.22 -11.74 1.86
CA MET A 215 3.16 -11.77 2.87
C MET A 215 3.72 -11.71 4.30
N ARG A 216 4.88 -12.30 4.56
CA ARG A 216 5.59 -12.17 5.86
C ARG A 216 6.10 -10.74 6.14
N GLN A 217 6.04 -9.85 5.18
CA GLN A 217 6.32 -8.42 5.34
C GLN A 217 5.04 -7.58 5.40
N GLY A 218 3.86 -8.22 5.39
CA GLY A 218 2.58 -7.57 5.49
C GLY A 218 1.94 -7.15 4.17
N TYR A 219 2.53 -7.47 3.02
CA TYR A 219 1.91 -7.33 1.70
C TYR A 219 0.89 -8.44 1.43
N TYR A 220 0.17 -8.32 0.32
CA TYR A 220 -0.64 -9.37 -0.26
C TYR A 220 -0.09 -9.81 -1.60
N SER A 221 -0.05 -11.13 -1.82
CA SER A 221 0.25 -11.72 -3.12
C SER A 221 -0.95 -11.62 -4.04
N ALA A 222 -0.72 -11.33 -5.33
CA ALA A 222 -1.80 -11.39 -6.33
C ALA A 222 -2.28 -12.82 -6.63
N VAL A 223 -1.53 -13.84 -6.19
CA VAL A 223 -1.90 -15.27 -6.30
C VAL A 223 -1.78 -15.91 -4.90
N PRO A 224 -2.76 -15.66 -4.02
CA PRO A 224 -2.71 -16.13 -2.64
C PRO A 224 -2.71 -17.67 -2.53
N GLU A 225 -3.39 -18.38 -3.41
CA GLU A 225 -3.49 -19.86 -3.37
C GLU A 225 -2.13 -20.53 -3.54
N THR A 226 -1.29 -20.05 -4.45
CA THR A 226 0.07 -20.59 -4.60
C THR A 226 0.96 -20.18 -3.45
N SER A 227 0.81 -18.96 -2.93
CA SER A 227 1.59 -18.41 -1.83
C SER A 227 1.34 -19.16 -0.52
N LYS A 228 0.10 -19.61 -0.29
CA LYS A 228 -0.29 -20.41 0.88
C LYS A 228 0.57 -21.64 1.06
N ASN A 229 0.98 -22.29 -0.03
CA ASN A 229 1.80 -23.51 0.00
C ASN A 229 3.21 -23.29 0.54
N PHE A 230 3.64 -22.03 0.66
CA PHE A 230 4.96 -21.61 1.17
C PHE A 230 4.88 -20.89 2.52
N MET A 231 3.76 -21.00 3.20
CA MET A 231 3.51 -20.47 4.53
C MET A 231 3.04 -21.58 5.46
N SER A 232 3.37 -21.49 6.75
CA SER A 232 2.78 -22.35 7.76
C SER A 232 1.31 -21.98 7.99
N GLU A 233 0.54 -22.87 8.61
CA GLU A 233 -0.85 -22.58 8.99
C GLU A 233 -0.93 -21.37 9.95
N ASN A 234 0.04 -21.23 10.86
CA ASN A 234 0.14 -20.10 11.77
C ASN A 234 0.35 -18.78 11.01
N GLU A 235 1.33 -18.74 10.09
CA GLU A 235 1.61 -17.55 9.27
C GLU A 235 0.42 -17.19 8.38
N TRP A 236 -0.20 -18.16 7.71
CA TRP A 236 -1.37 -17.94 6.88
C TRP A 236 -2.55 -17.42 7.70
N GLY A 237 -2.83 -18.06 8.85
CA GLY A 237 -3.85 -17.64 9.79
C GLY A 237 -3.67 -16.19 10.23
N TYR A 238 -2.45 -15.83 10.63
CA TYR A 238 -2.11 -14.47 11.08
C TYR A 238 -2.17 -13.44 9.93
N TRP A 239 -1.45 -13.69 8.83
CA TRP A 239 -1.27 -12.70 7.78
C TRP A 239 -2.46 -12.54 6.84
N PHE A 240 -3.23 -13.60 6.60
CA PHE A 240 -4.32 -13.59 5.63
C PHE A 240 -5.70 -13.70 6.28
N GLU A 241 -5.86 -14.59 7.25
CA GLU A 241 -7.15 -14.86 7.87
C GLU A 241 -7.45 -13.98 9.09
N GLY A 242 -6.48 -13.19 9.58
CA GLY A 242 -6.65 -12.30 10.75
C GLY A 242 -6.85 -13.06 12.07
N LYS A 243 -6.38 -14.30 12.14
CA LYS A 243 -6.45 -15.12 13.33
C LYS A 243 -5.36 -14.76 14.33
N GLU A 244 -5.60 -15.12 15.59
CA GLU A 244 -4.55 -15.09 16.62
C GLU A 244 -3.38 -15.99 16.21
N ALA A 245 -2.17 -15.48 16.38
CA ALA A 245 -0.96 -16.27 16.21
C ALA A 245 -0.94 -17.42 17.22
N THR A 246 -0.74 -18.65 16.77
CA THR A 246 -0.62 -19.82 17.66
C THR A 246 0.82 -20.03 18.16
N ASP A 247 1.78 -19.38 17.53
CA ASP A 247 3.21 -19.35 17.86
C ASP A 247 3.78 -18.03 17.36
N VAL A 248 5.04 -17.74 17.68
CA VAL A 248 5.74 -16.53 17.25
C VAL A 248 5.64 -16.37 15.72
N ILE A 249 5.27 -15.17 15.29
CA ILE A 249 5.32 -14.77 13.88
C ILE A 249 6.67 -14.09 13.63
N THR A 250 7.37 -14.53 12.60
CA THR A 250 8.66 -13.96 12.22
C THR A 250 8.64 -13.26 10.87
N SER A 251 9.55 -12.30 10.69
CA SER A 251 9.89 -11.74 9.39
C SER A 251 10.52 -12.81 8.49
N PRO A 252 10.63 -12.57 7.15
CA PRO A 252 11.39 -13.46 6.27
C PRO A 252 12.85 -13.63 6.65
N PHE A 253 13.36 -12.77 7.53
CA PHE A 253 14.75 -12.76 8.00
C PHE A 253 14.92 -13.37 9.40
N GLY A 254 13.82 -13.82 10.01
CA GLY A 254 13.80 -14.49 11.30
C GLY A 254 13.58 -13.57 12.51
N ASP A 255 13.34 -12.26 12.30
CA ASP A 255 13.05 -11.34 13.41
C ASP A 255 11.63 -11.57 13.94
N GLU A 256 11.44 -11.50 15.25
CA GLU A 256 10.13 -11.64 15.89
C GLU A 256 9.26 -10.40 15.60
N LEU A 257 8.03 -10.64 15.14
CA LEU A 257 7.07 -9.58 14.76
C LEU A 257 5.82 -9.57 15.63
N ALA A 258 5.37 -10.74 16.07
CA ALA A 258 4.22 -10.90 16.95
C ALA A 258 4.39 -12.15 17.82
N GLN A 259 3.84 -12.10 19.02
CA GLN A 259 3.83 -13.23 19.95
C GLN A 259 2.57 -14.08 19.77
N ALA A 260 2.60 -15.30 20.30
CA ALA A 260 1.40 -16.12 20.38
C ALA A 260 0.27 -15.36 21.11
N GLY A 261 -0.95 -15.44 20.59
CA GLY A 261 -2.11 -14.70 21.07
C GLY A 261 -2.31 -13.31 20.43
N GLU A 262 -1.33 -12.79 19.69
CA GLU A 262 -1.48 -11.52 18.98
C GLU A 262 -2.22 -11.71 17.65
N VAL A 263 -2.98 -10.69 17.25
CA VAL A 263 -3.70 -10.59 15.97
C VAL A 263 -3.03 -9.52 15.11
N ARG A 264 -3.05 -9.72 13.80
CA ARG A 264 -2.55 -8.74 12.84
C ARG A 264 -3.30 -7.41 12.94
N ASP A 265 -2.55 -6.31 12.87
CA ASP A 265 -3.12 -4.96 12.78
C ASP A 265 -4.11 -4.87 11.60
N GLY A 266 -5.35 -4.46 11.87
CA GLY A 266 -6.42 -4.35 10.88
C GLY A 266 -7.14 -5.65 10.51
N GLY A 267 -6.77 -6.78 11.12
CA GLY A 267 -7.48 -8.05 10.96
C GLY A 267 -7.16 -8.80 9.66
N SER A 268 -8.16 -9.48 9.13
CA SER A 268 -8.07 -10.35 7.96
C SER A 268 -7.88 -9.58 6.63
N PHE A 269 -7.55 -10.33 5.59
CA PHE A 269 -7.55 -9.84 4.21
C PHE A 269 -8.91 -9.21 3.83
N GLU A 270 -10.00 -9.91 4.13
CA GLU A 270 -11.35 -9.46 3.78
C GLU A 270 -11.74 -8.17 4.52
N GLU A 271 -11.41 -8.05 5.80
CA GLU A 271 -11.67 -6.84 6.59
C GLU A 271 -10.88 -5.65 6.04
N ARG A 272 -9.59 -5.83 5.79
CA ARG A 272 -8.72 -4.75 5.29
C ARG A 272 -9.08 -4.33 3.86
N MET A 273 -9.25 -5.28 2.95
CA MET A 273 -9.58 -4.98 1.55
C MET A 273 -11.03 -4.51 1.38
N GLY A 274 -11.95 -4.98 2.23
CA GLY A 274 -13.34 -4.51 2.28
C GLY A 274 -13.47 -3.07 2.78
N ALA A 275 -12.47 -2.55 3.50
CA ALA A 275 -12.42 -1.19 4.01
C ALA A 275 -11.56 -0.24 3.14
N VAL A 276 -11.25 -0.60 1.90
CA VAL A 276 -10.50 0.27 0.98
C VAL A 276 -11.37 1.44 0.55
N ALA A 277 -10.93 2.67 0.86
CA ALA A 277 -11.63 3.92 0.55
C ALA A 277 -11.03 4.68 -0.63
N CYS A 278 -9.82 4.32 -1.07
CA CYS A 278 -9.15 4.95 -2.20
C CYS A 278 -8.20 3.96 -2.87
N TRP A 279 -8.18 3.93 -4.20
CA TRP A 279 -7.19 3.19 -4.98
C TRP A 279 -6.21 4.16 -5.65
N ASN A 280 -4.93 3.81 -5.56
CA ASN A 280 -3.90 4.53 -6.30
C ASN A 280 -4.16 4.41 -7.81
N ALA A 281 -4.30 5.55 -8.46
CA ALA A 281 -4.45 5.66 -9.90
C ALA A 281 -3.59 6.80 -10.45
N VAL A 282 -3.34 6.78 -11.74
CA VAL A 282 -2.81 7.94 -12.46
C VAL A 282 -3.99 8.80 -12.84
N MET A 283 -4.22 9.88 -12.09
CA MET A 283 -5.36 10.78 -12.32
C MET A 283 -5.22 11.55 -13.63
N ASP A 284 -6.34 11.98 -14.21
CA ASP A 284 -6.37 12.76 -15.46
C ASP A 284 -5.52 14.03 -15.35
N GLU A 285 -5.58 14.69 -14.19
CA GLU A 285 -4.82 15.91 -13.89
C GLU A 285 -3.42 15.64 -13.31
N ASN A 286 -2.82 14.47 -13.60
CA ASN A 286 -1.54 14.07 -13.02
C ASN A 286 -0.42 15.10 -13.18
N GLN A 287 -0.27 15.70 -14.37
CA GLN A 287 0.78 16.72 -14.60
C GLN A 287 0.54 17.98 -13.77
N TYR A 288 -0.71 18.38 -13.60
CA TYR A 288 -1.09 19.49 -12.74
C TYR A 288 -0.80 19.17 -11.28
N MET A 289 -1.21 18.01 -10.82
CA MET A 289 -1.00 17.53 -9.45
C MET A 289 0.50 17.46 -9.09
N VAL A 290 1.35 16.91 -9.95
CA VAL A 290 2.81 16.84 -9.73
C VAL A 290 3.41 18.24 -9.57
N ARG A 291 3.00 19.22 -10.38
CA ARG A 291 3.45 20.60 -10.24
C ARG A 291 3.04 21.20 -8.88
N LYS A 292 1.77 21.02 -8.49
CA LYS A 292 1.25 21.50 -7.20
C LYS A 292 1.92 20.84 -6.00
N TRP A 293 2.21 19.55 -6.12
CA TRP A 293 3.00 18.84 -5.12
C TRP A 293 4.40 19.44 -4.95
N ASN A 294 5.10 19.72 -6.05
CA ASN A 294 6.43 20.33 -6.00
C ASN A 294 6.38 21.75 -5.38
N GLU A 295 5.34 22.53 -5.66
CA GLU A 295 5.10 23.82 -5.01
C GLU A 295 4.94 23.66 -3.50
N PHE A 296 4.15 22.69 -3.06
CA PHE A 296 3.96 22.35 -1.64
C PHE A 296 5.29 21.92 -0.96
N ILE A 297 6.06 21.04 -1.61
CA ILE A 297 7.33 20.59 -1.04
C ILE A 297 8.34 21.75 -0.94
N ALA A 298 8.29 22.72 -1.84
CA ALA A 298 9.17 23.89 -1.84
C ALA A 298 8.75 25.01 -0.87
N ALA A 299 7.45 25.09 -0.51
CA ALA A 299 6.91 26.11 0.41
C ALA A 299 7.40 25.89 1.84
#